data_1325749a126f1f8abb0cf45dc5a28e7f
#
_entry.id   1325749a126f1f8abb0cf45dc5a28e7f
#
_cell.length_a   1.000
_cell.length_b   1.000
_cell.length_c   1.000
_cell.angle_alpha   90.00
_cell.angle_beta   90.00
_cell.angle_gamma   90.00
#
_symmetry.space_group_name_H-M   'P 1'
#
loop_
_entity.id
_entity.type
_entity.pdbx_description
1 polymer ?
#
loop_
_entity_poly.entity_id
_entity_poly.type
_entity_poly.pdbx_seq_one_letter_code
_entity_poly.pdbx_strand_id
1 'polypeptide(L)'
;PGPTTQRLLRRDAPLIDEAFREDQTNRQLFMDVLGVPHNMTKQLRRMSRHGVLGRYLPAFGAIIGQMQFDLFHAYTVDAHTTEVIANSRRFMRADYTDRFPVSTRIARRLRDPKLLYIAALFHDIGKGRGGDHSELGAVDAEQFCTDHGLSASDTALIVWLVQNHLLM
;
A
#
# COMPACT_ATOMS: atom_id res chain seq x y z
N PRO A 1 3.69 13.52 -15.27
CA PRO A 1 2.71 14.26 -16.08
C PRO A 1 3.04 15.75 -16.04
N GLY A 2 2.78 16.47 -17.15
CA GLY A 2 2.92 17.92 -17.21
C GLY A 2 1.88 18.66 -16.36
N PRO A 3 2.01 19.99 -16.18
CA PRO A 3 1.11 20.77 -15.31
C PRO A 3 -0.38 20.62 -15.66
N THR A 4 -0.71 20.55 -16.95
CA THR A 4 -2.09 20.37 -17.43
C THR A 4 -2.65 19.03 -16.99
N THR A 5 -1.90 17.93 -17.17
CA THR A 5 -2.33 16.58 -16.73
C THR A 5 -2.51 16.51 -15.23
N GLN A 6 -1.64 17.17 -14.44
CA GLN A 6 -1.77 17.20 -12.98
C GLN A 6 -3.05 17.94 -12.54
N ARG A 7 -3.38 19.03 -13.22
CA ARG A 7 -4.61 19.80 -12.96
C ARG A 7 -5.86 18.97 -13.29
N LEU A 8 -5.85 18.27 -14.42
CA LEU A 8 -6.95 17.37 -14.81
C LEU A 8 -7.14 16.23 -13.80
N LEU A 9 -6.06 15.57 -13.39
CA LEU A 9 -6.12 14.51 -12.37
C LEU A 9 -6.76 14.99 -11.06
N ARG A 10 -6.39 16.18 -10.58
CA ARG A 10 -6.99 16.74 -9.36
C ARG A 10 -8.45 17.12 -9.54
N ARG A 11 -8.81 17.69 -10.70
CA ARG A 11 -10.19 18.04 -11.03
C ARG A 11 -11.08 16.81 -11.08
N ASP A 12 -10.60 15.73 -11.71
CA ASP A 12 -11.38 14.54 -12.01
C ASP A 12 -11.25 13.45 -10.92
N ALA A 13 -10.36 13.62 -9.93
CA ALA A 13 -10.24 12.70 -8.79
C ALA A 13 -11.58 12.45 -8.06
N PRO A 14 -12.52 13.42 -7.91
CA PRO A 14 -13.83 13.16 -7.34
C PRO A 14 -14.70 12.15 -8.09
N LEU A 15 -14.39 11.85 -9.37
CA LEU A 15 -15.08 10.81 -10.15
C LEU A 15 -14.72 9.39 -9.71
N ILE A 16 -13.71 9.23 -8.85
CA ILE A 16 -13.39 7.95 -8.21
C ILE A 16 -14.38 7.76 -7.05
N ASP A 17 -15.56 7.31 -7.39
CA ASP A 17 -16.66 6.97 -6.50
C ASP A 17 -16.72 5.46 -6.20
N GLU A 18 -17.81 5.00 -5.60
CA GLU A 18 -18.00 3.59 -5.27
C GLU A 18 -18.08 2.72 -6.54
N ALA A 19 -18.85 3.14 -7.53
CA ALA A 19 -18.98 2.40 -8.79
C ALA A 19 -17.62 2.25 -9.50
N PHE A 20 -16.77 3.29 -9.45
CA PHE A 20 -15.40 3.22 -9.97
C PHE A 20 -14.57 2.18 -9.23
N ARG A 21 -14.67 2.10 -7.89
CA ARG A 21 -13.91 1.14 -7.06
C ARG A 21 -14.39 -0.30 -7.24
N GLU A 22 -15.67 -0.49 -7.54
CA GLU A 22 -16.28 -1.80 -7.77
C GLU A 22 -16.02 -2.36 -9.17
N ASP A 23 -15.68 -1.49 -10.13
CA ASP A 23 -15.39 -1.90 -11.51
C ASP A 23 -14.18 -2.83 -11.57
N GLN A 24 -14.38 -4.02 -12.14
CA GLN A 24 -13.36 -5.07 -12.21
C GLN A 24 -12.12 -4.66 -13.00
N THR A 25 -12.29 -3.82 -14.03
CA THR A 25 -11.19 -3.31 -14.84
C THR A 25 -10.31 -2.39 -14.01
N ASN A 26 -10.92 -1.50 -13.20
CA ASN A 26 -10.20 -0.60 -12.32
C ASN A 26 -9.46 -1.34 -11.21
N ARG A 27 -10.07 -2.41 -10.65
CA ARG A 27 -9.42 -3.30 -9.68
C ARG A 27 -8.19 -3.97 -10.29
N GLN A 28 -8.32 -4.52 -11.49
CA GLN A 28 -7.20 -5.14 -12.19
C GLN A 28 -6.08 -4.13 -12.49
N LEU A 29 -6.43 -2.93 -12.98
CA LEU A 29 -5.46 -1.87 -13.24
C LEU A 29 -4.70 -1.45 -11.97
N PHE A 30 -5.35 -1.41 -10.81
CA PHE A 30 -4.67 -1.13 -9.55
C PHE A 30 -3.68 -2.25 -9.19
N MET A 31 -4.09 -3.51 -9.33
CA MET A 31 -3.20 -4.66 -9.13
C MET A 31 -2.02 -4.66 -10.12
N ASP A 32 -2.24 -4.22 -11.35
CA ASP A 32 -1.17 -4.05 -12.33
C ASP A 32 -0.17 -2.96 -11.93
N VAL A 33 -0.66 -1.84 -11.36
CA VAL A 33 0.23 -0.79 -10.79
C VAL A 33 1.12 -1.36 -9.69
N LEU A 34 0.60 -2.23 -8.81
CA LEU A 34 1.41 -2.89 -7.77
C LEU A 34 2.41 -3.88 -8.36
N GLY A 35 2.12 -4.45 -9.53
CA GLY A 35 2.99 -5.39 -10.25
C GLY A 35 4.08 -4.74 -11.11
N VAL A 36 4.04 -3.41 -11.33
CA VAL A 36 5.01 -2.74 -12.22
C VAL A 36 6.44 -2.91 -11.71
N PRO A 37 7.37 -3.46 -12.52
CA PRO A 37 8.73 -3.75 -12.08
C PRO A 37 9.54 -2.49 -11.75
N HIS A 38 9.24 -1.36 -12.38
CA HIS A 38 9.95 -0.10 -12.16
C HIS A 38 9.00 1.03 -11.77
N ASN A 39 9.47 1.94 -10.91
CA ASN A 39 8.75 3.17 -10.53
C ASN A 39 7.40 3.00 -9.82
N MET A 40 6.99 1.80 -9.38
CA MET A 40 5.70 1.57 -8.68
C MET A 40 5.52 2.55 -7.49
N THR A 41 6.48 2.62 -6.58
CA THR A 41 6.42 3.53 -5.42
C THR A 41 6.29 5.00 -5.85
N LYS A 42 6.97 5.39 -6.94
CA LYS A 42 6.84 6.73 -7.51
C LYS A 42 5.41 6.98 -8.04
N GLN A 43 4.76 5.96 -8.61
CA GLN A 43 3.37 6.08 -9.04
C GLN A 43 2.43 6.17 -7.83
N LEU A 44 2.57 5.33 -6.82
CA LEU A 44 1.76 5.41 -5.60
C LEU A 44 1.87 6.79 -4.91
N ARG A 45 3.09 7.33 -4.79
CA ARG A 45 3.29 8.69 -4.26
C ARG A 45 2.62 9.78 -5.12
N ARG A 46 2.61 9.61 -6.44
CA ARG A 46 1.89 10.52 -7.35
C ARG A 46 0.38 10.39 -7.19
N MET A 47 -0.15 9.17 -7.12
CA MET A 47 -1.57 8.93 -6.88
C MET A 47 -2.01 9.53 -5.54
N SER A 48 -1.22 9.35 -4.47
CA SER A 48 -1.47 9.99 -3.17
C SER A 48 -1.49 11.51 -3.29
N ARG A 49 -0.45 12.12 -3.87
CA ARG A 49 -0.32 13.57 -4.03
C ARG A 49 -1.45 14.22 -4.83
N HIS A 50 -2.03 13.50 -5.79
CA HIS A 50 -3.13 13.99 -6.62
C HIS A 50 -4.51 13.60 -6.11
N GLY A 51 -4.61 12.97 -4.94
CA GLY A 51 -5.86 12.57 -4.32
C GLY A 51 -6.50 11.31 -4.92
N VAL A 52 -5.82 10.66 -5.87
CA VAL A 52 -6.31 9.45 -6.53
C VAL A 52 -6.27 8.25 -5.58
N LEU A 53 -5.13 8.05 -4.88
CA LEU A 53 -4.95 6.88 -4.00
C LEU A 53 -5.93 6.88 -2.84
N GLY A 54 -6.10 8.02 -2.16
CA GLY A 54 -7.01 8.15 -1.02
C GLY A 54 -8.49 8.05 -1.39
N ARG A 55 -8.86 8.30 -2.66
CA ARG A 55 -10.23 8.08 -3.16
C ARG A 55 -10.46 6.64 -3.60
N TYR A 56 -9.43 6.02 -4.18
CA TYR A 56 -9.49 4.61 -4.54
C TYR A 56 -9.48 3.70 -3.30
N LEU A 57 -8.66 4.04 -2.30
CA LEU A 57 -8.60 3.38 -1.00
C LEU A 57 -9.01 4.39 0.10
N PRO A 58 -10.30 4.48 0.48
CA PRO A 58 -10.77 5.45 1.46
C PRO A 58 -10.05 5.34 2.82
N ALA A 59 -9.72 4.13 3.26
CA ALA A 59 -8.93 3.91 4.47
C ALA A 59 -7.52 4.55 4.37
N PHE A 60 -6.86 4.49 3.20
CA PHE A 60 -5.62 5.21 2.97
C PHE A 60 -5.85 6.73 2.94
N GLY A 61 -6.98 7.17 2.42
CA GLY A 61 -7.39 8.58 2.45
C GLY A 61 -7.45 9.15 3.86
N ALA A 62 -7.91 8.36 4.83
CA ALA A 62 -8.03 8.75 6.22
C ALA A 62 -6.67 8.98 6.93
N ILE A 63 -5.61 8.33 6.49
CA ILE A 63 -4.26 8.47 7.08
C ILE A 63 -3.38 9.52 6.38
N ILE A 64 -3.84 10.12 5.28
CA ILE A 64 -3.07 11.16 4.57
C ILE A 64 -2.90 12.38 5.48
N GLY A 65 -1.63 12.76 5.69
CA GLY A 65 -1.28 13.91 6.53
C GLY A 65 -1.43 13.67 8.04
N GLN A 66 -1.85 12.47 8.46
CA GLN A 66 -1.90 12.10 9.88
C GLN A 66 -0.48 11.98 10.42
N MET A 67 -0.13 12.81 11.40
CA MET A 67 1.19 12.76 12.04
C MET A 67 1.32 11.52 12.91
N GLN A 68 2.43 10.81 12.72
CA GLN A 68 2.89 9.79 13.64
C GLN A 68 4.00 10.38 14.49
N PHE A 69 3.78 10.44 15.81
CA PHE A 69 4.81 10.82 16.76
C PHE A 69 5.56 9.55 17.16
N ASP A 70 6.62 9.25 16.44
CA ASP A 70 7.58 8.25 16.85
C ASP A 70 8.80 8.94 17.47
N LEU A 71 9.50 8.29 18.41
CA LEU A 71 10.60 8.88 19.20
C LEU A 71 11.75 9.45 18.36
N PHE A 72 11.82 9.11 17.08
CA PHE A 72 12.96 9.46 16.21
C PHE A 72 12.60 10.09 14.86
N HIS A 73 11.33 10.08 14.43
CA HIS A 73 10.95 10.58 13.09
C HIS A 73 9.53 11.17 13.09
N ALA A 74 9.42 12.42 12.64
CA ALA A 74 8.12 13.05 12.37
C ALA A 74 7.73 12.81 10.92
N TYR A 75 7.15 11.64 10.62
CA TYR A 75 6.54 11.35 9.31
C TYR A 75 5.03 11.27 9.43
N THR A 76 4.33 11.59 8.34
CA THR A 76 2.92 11.25 8.23
C THR A 76 2.78 9.75 7.95
N VAL A 77 1.67 9.15 8.41
CA VAL A 77 1.42 7.70 8.26
C VAL A 77 1.46 7.28 6.79
N ASP A 78 0.89 8.08 5.89
CA ASP A 78 0.93 7.83 4.44
C ASP A 78 2.35 7.90 3.85
N ALA A 79 3.18 8.83 4.31
CA ALA A 79 4.57 8.91 3.90
C ALA A 79 5.38 7.71 4.40
N HIS A 80 5.19 7.31 5.67
CA HIS A 80 5.76 6.09 6.24
C HIS A 80 5.36 4.86 5.43
N THR A 81 4.07 4.66 5.18
CA THR A 81 3.55 3.54 4.39
C THR A 81 4.22 3.43 3.02
N THR A 82 4.33 4.55 2.30
CA THR A 82 4.99 4.54 0.98
C THR A 82 6.49 4.26 1.07
N GLU A 83 7.17 4.61 2.16
CA GLU A 83 8.58 4.28 2.38
C GLU A 83 8.76 2.79 2.74
N VAL A 84 7.87 2.20 3.55
CA VAL A 84 7.86 0.76 3.85
C VAL A 84 7.69 -0.06 2.56
N ILE A 85 6.78 0.35 1.66
CA ILE A 85 6.65 -0.28 0.34
C ILE A 85 7.95 -0.13 -0.47
N ALA A 86 8.60 1.03 -0.44
CA ALA A 86 9.86 1.24 -1.15
C ALA A 86 10.97 0.32 -0.62
N ASN A 87 11.07 0.15 0.70
CA ASN A 87 12.04 -0.75 1.33
C ASN A 87 11.74 -2.22 1.00
N SER A 88 10.48 -2.64 1.04
CA SER A 88 10.06 -3.99 0.63
C SER A 88 10.49 -4.30 -0.80
N ARG A 89 10.43 -3.33 -1.71
CA ARG A 89 10.92 -3.48 -3.08
C ARG A 89 12.45 -3.59 -3.16
N ARG A 90 13.19 -2.91 -2.28
CA ARG A 90 14.66 -3.04 -2.21
C ARG A 90 15.08 -4.47 -1.90
N PHE A 91 14.31 -5.19 -1.08
CA PHE A 91 14.60 -6.59 -0.75
C PHE A 91 14.49 -7.55 -1.95
N MET A 92 13.80 -7.16 -3.02
CA MET A 92 13.76 -7.94 -4.27
C MET A 92 15.01 -7.77 -5.13
N ARG A 93 15.87 -6.80 -4.85
CA ARG A 93 17.01 -6.43 -5.67
C ARG A 93 18.30 -7.10 -5.19
N ALA A 94 19.13 -7.55 -6.14
CA ALA A 94 20.40 -8.22 -5.83
C ALA A 94 21.42 -7.30 -5.13
N ASP A 95 21.44 -6.03 -5.54
CA ASP A 95 22.35 -5.02 -5.02
C ASP A 95 22.10 -4.62 -3.54
N TYR A 96 21.01 -5.11 -2.94
CA TYR A 96 20.71 -4.93 -1.52
C TYR A 96 21.01 -6.16 -0.67
N THR A 97 21.53 -7.24 -1.25
CA THR A 97 21.77 -8.53 -0.52
C THR A 97 22.76 -8.34 0.63
N ASP A 98 23.85 -7.61 0.41
CA ASP A 98 24.87 -7.38 1.45
C ASP A 98 24.35 -6.53 2.60
N ARG A 99 23.46 -5.58 2.30
CA ARG A 99 22.89 -4.69 3.31
C ARG A 99 21.75 -5.33 4.11
N PHE A 100 20.95 -6.20 3.47
CA PHE A 100 19.78 -6.84 4.06
C PHE A 100 19.74 -8.33 3.71
N PRO A 101 20.72 -9.16 4.17
CA PRO A 101 20.87 -10.53 3.69
C PRO A 101 19.67 -11.43 4.02
N VAL A 102 19.11 -11.29 5.22
CA VAL A 102 17.95 -12.10 5.65
C VAL A 102 16.71 -11.68 4.89
N SER A 103 16.38 -10.38 4.88
CA SER A 103 15.18 -9.85 4.21
C SER A 103 15.21 -10.15 2.71
N THR A 104 16.36 -9.98 2.04
CA THR A 104 16.51 -10.26 0.61
C THR A 104 16.34 -11.76 0.33
N ARG A 105 16.90 -12.63 1.17
CA ARG A 105 16.76 -14.08 1.03
C ARG A 105 15.30 -14.54 1.17
N ILE A 106 14.56 -13.98 2.14
CA ILE A 106 13.15 -14.30 2.38
C ILE A 106 12.28 -13.75 1.25
N ALA A 107 12.43 -12.46 0.94
CA ALA A 107 11.63 -11.78 -0.07
C ALA A 107 11.71 -12.45 -1.44
N ARG A 108 12.90 -12.93 -1.85
CA ARG A 108 13.09 -13.65 -3.12
C ARG A 108 12.44 -15.02 -3.19
N ARG A 109 12.00 -15.58 -2.07
CA ARG A 109 11.24 -16.84 -2.02
C ARG A 109 9.74 -16.63 -2.14
N LEU A 110 9.26 -15.38 -2.05
CA LEU A 110 7.86 -15.08 -2.25
C LEU A 110 7.45 -15.40 -3.68
N ARG A 111 6.38 -16.16 -3.83
CA ARG A 111 5.80 -16.49 -5.13
C ARG A 111 5.37 -15.24 -5.90
N ASP A 112 4.75 -14.30 -5.21
CA ASP A 112 4.32 -13.02 -5.75
C ASP A 112 4.72 -11.88 -4.79
N PRO A 113 5.67 -11.02 -5.17
CA PRO A 113 6.08 -9.87 -4.37
C PRO A 113 4.96 -8.88 -4.05
N LYS A 114 3.87 -8.85 -4.85
CA LYS A 114 2.73 -7.96 -4.59
C LYS A 114 2.10 -8.21 -3.23
N LEU A 115 2.12 -9.46 -2.74
CA LEU A 115 1.58 -9.80 -1.42
C LEU A 115 2.26 -9.00 -0.31
N LEU A 116 3.58 -8.85 -0.38
CA LEU A 116 4.34 -8.03 0.57
C LEU A 116 4.04 -6.54 0.42
N TYR A 117 3.81 -6.06 -0.81
CA TYR A 117 3.48 -4.65 -1.03
C TYR A 117 2.07 -4.30 -0.55
N ILE A 118 1.12 -5.23 -0.69
CA ILE A 118 -0.24 -5.09 -0.14
C ILE A 118 -0.18 -5.09 1.39
N ALA A 119 0.51 -6.05 2.01
CA ALA A 119 0.69 -6.05 3.46
C ALA A 119 1.33 -4.75 3.96
N ALA A 120 2.37 -4.25 3.27
CA ALA A 120 2.99 -2.98 3.58
C ALA A 120 2.05 -1.76 3.37
N LEU A 121 1.11 -1.82 2.43
CA LEU A 121 0.12 -0.78 2.21
C LEU A 121 -0.89 -0.70 3.36
N PHE A 122 -1.23 -1.83 3.95
CA PHE A 122 -2.29 -1.95 4.96
C PHE A 122 -1.79 -2.01 6.41
N HIS A 123 -0.47 -2.18 6.68
CA HIS A 123 0.05 -2.41 8.03
C HIS A 123 -0.35 -1.32 9.05
N ASP A 124 -0.39 -0.08 8.65
CA ASP A 124 -0.70 1.09 9.47
C ASP A 124 -2.03 1.78 9.09
N ILE A 125 -2.80 1.21 8.18
CA ILE A 125 -3.98 1.86 7.60
C ILE A 125 -5.11 2.08 8.62
N GLY A 126 -5.10 1.32 9.72
CA GLY A 126 -6.04 1.42 10.84
C GLY A 126 -5.74 2.53 11.83
N LYS A 127 -4.59 3.23 11.71
CA LYS A 127 -4.19 4.28 12.65
C LYS A 127 -5.19 5.43 12.69
N GLY A 128 -5.39 6.00 13.88
CA GLY A 128 -6.29 7.15 14.09
C GLY A 128 -7.78 6.82 14.16
N ARG A 129 -8.19 5.55 13.99
CA ARG A 129 -9.61 5.13 14.06
C ARG A 129 -10.07 4.69 15.45
N GLY A 130 -9.16 4.69 16.45
CA GLY A 130 -9.40 4.13 17.76
C GLY A 130 -9.34 2.60 17.77
N GLY A 131 -8.89 2.00 18.88
CA GLY A 131 -8.67 0.56 18.97
C GLY A 131 -7.32 0.09 18.40
N ASP A 132 -7.17 -1.23 18.26
CA ASP A 132 -5.95 -1.82 17.70
C ASP A 132 -5.88 -1.62 16.17
N HIS A 133 -4.92 -0.81 15.75
CA HIS A 133 -4.76 -0.49 14.32
C HIS A 133 -4.33 -1.69 13.48
N SER A 134 -3.66 -2.70 14.09
CA SER A 134 -3.25 -3.91 13.39
C SER A 134 -4.47 -4.78 13.06
N GLU A 135 -5.41 -4.91 14.00
CA GLU A 135 -6.66 -5.62 13.75
C GLU A 135 -7.56 -4.90 12.75
N LEU A 136 -7.71 -3.58 12.90
CA LEU A 136 -8.48 -2.77 11.96
C LEU A 136 -7.89 -2.82 10.54
N GLY A 137 -6.56 -2.73 10.43
CA GLY A 137 -5.85 -2.83 9.17
C GLY A 137 -5.99 -4.20 8.52
N ALA A 138 -6.03 -5.27 9.31
CA ALA A 138 -6.22 -6.63 8.83
C ALA A 138 -7.62 -6.84 8.23
N VAL A 139 -8.67 -6.27 8.84
CA VAL A 139 -10.03 -6.30 8.28
C VAL A 139 -10.09 -5.57 6.95
N ASP A 140 -9.49 -4.37 6.86
CA ASP A 140 -9.43 -3.63 5.60
C ASP A 140 -8.63 -4.38 4.51
N ALA A 141 -7.54 -5.04 4.91
CA ALA A 141 -6.72 -5.84 4.00
C ALA A 141 -7.48 -7.07 3.47
N GLU A 142 -8.24 -7.76 4.33
CA GLU A 142 -9.08 -8.89 3.95
C GLU A 142 -10.13 -8.48 2.94
N GLN A 143 -10.84 -7.39 3.20
CA GLN A 143 -11.84 -6.85 2.28
C GLN A 143 -11.21 -6.48 0.94
N PHE A 144 -10.07 -5.78 0.96
CA PHE A 144 -9.33 -5.43 -0.27
C PHE A 144 -8.95 -6.67 -1.07
N CYS A 145 -8.40 -7.70 -0.42
CA CYS A 145 -7.98 -8.93 -1.09
C CYS A 145 -9.17 -9.65 -1.74
N THR A 146 -10.30 -9.72 -1.04
CA THR A 146 -11.55 -10.30 -1.54
C THR A 146 -12.04 -9.52 -2.77
N ASP A 147 -12.11 -8.20 -2.68
CA ASP A 147 -12.56 -7.32 -3.76
C ASP A 147 -11.69 -7.40 -5.01
N HIS A 148 -10.39 -7.67 -4.84
CA HIS A 148 -9.41 -7.76 -5.93
C HIS A 148 -9.14 -9.19 -6.39
N GLY A 149 -9.93 -10.17 -5.91
CA GLY A 149 -9.91 -11.55 -6.39
C GLY A 149 -8.64 -12.33 -6.01
N LEU A 150 -8.01 -12.01 -4.87
CA LEU A 150 -6.87 -12.79 -4.37
C LEU A 150 -7.36 -14.16 -3.87
N SER A 151 -6.46 -15.15 -3.92
CA SER A 151 -6.76 -16.47 -3.36
C SER A 151 -6.91 -16.42 -1.84
N ALA A 152 -7.66 -17.37 -1.26
CA ALA A 152 -7.81 -17.46 0.20
C ALA A 152 -6.46 -17.60 0.93
N SER A 153 -5.51 -18.34 0.33
CA SER A 153 -4.16 -18.49 0.90
C SER A 153 -3.34 -17.20 0.88
N ASP A 154 -3.44 -16.42 -0.20
CA ASP A 154 -2.74 -15.14 -0.31
C ASP A 154 -3.36 -14.09 0.62
N THR A 155 -4.70 -14.08 0.72
CA THR A 155 -5.44 -13.24 1.66
C THR A 155 -5.03 -13.55 3.11
N ALA A 156 -5.03 -14.82 3.51
CA ALA A 156 -4.62 -15.23 4.85
C ALA A 156 -3.18 -14.80 5.19
N LEU A 157 -2.26 -14.89 4.22
CA LEU A 157 -0.88 -14.43 4.41
C LEU A 157 -0.82 -12.91 4.62
N ILE A 158 -1.52 -12.13 3.80
CA ILE A 158 -1.54 -10.67 3.91
C ILE A 158 -2.15 -10.24 5.25
N VAL A 159 -3.29 -10.80 5.62
CA VAL A 159 -3.97 -10.53 6.90
C VAL A 159 -3.03 -10.83 8.07
N TRP A 160 -2.39 -12.01 8.06
CA TRP A 160 -1.43 -12.38 9.10
C TRP A 160 -0.26 -11.38 9.20
N LEU A 161 0.32 -10.97 8.07
CA LEU A 161 1.41 -9.99 8.03
C LEU A 161 0.98 -8.64 8.61
N VAL A 162 -0.25 -8.19 8.30
CA VAL A 162 -0.78 -6.92 8.82
C VAL A 162 -1.05 -7.02 10.32
N GLN A 163 -1.67 -8.09 10.80
CA GLN A 163 -1.95 -8.29 12.24
C GLN A 163 -0.67 -8.35 13.07
N ASN A 164 0.39 -8.93 12.54
CA ASN A 164 1.61 -9.24 13.28
C ASN A 164 2.78 -8.31 12.95
N HIS A 165 2.56 -7.19 12.28
CA HIS A 165 3.64 -6.29 11.85
C HIS A 165 4.42 -5.65 13.00
N LEU A 166 3.89 -5.63 14.21
CA LEU A 166 4.55 -5.11 15.43
C LEU A 166 5.36 -6.16 16.19
N LEU A 167 5.39 -7.42 15.75
CA LEU A 167 6.15 -8.50 16.42
C LEU A 167 7.65 -8.48 16.13
N MET A 168 8.15 -7.51 15.37
CA MET A 168 9.56 -7.40 14.99
C MET A 168 10.25 -6.23 15.69
#